data_63dbea5f447cbe9aa4924351ba4ec019
#
_entry.id   63dbea5f447cbe9aa4924351ba4ec019
#
_cell.length_a   1.000
_cell.length_b   1.000
_cell.length_c   1.000
_cell.angle_alpha   90.00
_cell.angle_beta   90.00
_cell.angle_gamma   90.00
#
_symmetry.space_group_name_H-M   'P 1'
#
loop_
_entity.id
_entity.type
_entity.pdbx_description
1 polymer ?
#
loop_
_entity_poly.entity_id
_entity_poly.type
_entity_poly.pdbx_seq_one_letter_code
_entity_poly.pdbx_strand_id
1 'polypeptide(L)'
;MNRTKYSEKNYLCDYDLSLKFFEELGIKVNDIVPLRKVFLVYTDEGNKILKRVNYDVDRVNLISDSLDYVKKSYEHVITYKRFKDDLCYKEWNGQIYIVMDILNGREASFSNPVEIDLCAENIALMHKASKGLREYLKDKYKKDFLDISLKDKIKEAYDDLIWMKSLVDTYKYKNEFDKLFVNNVDKYLNEIKEVQNDIEKSSYDNLRQDGDTIRLCHNDLAYHNFLTKNNEINIIDFDFMTIDLRVMDIWNFILKCIKNAAFDVDKMSTCINGYENVSILKKRRKRTLVYTYKVP
;
A
#
# COMPACT_ATOMS: atom_id res chain seq x y z
N MET A 1 12.35 33.87 6.44
CA MET A 1 11.70 34.62 5.36
C MET A 1 11.88 33.86 4.03
N ASN A 2 10.80 33.36 3.45
CA ASN A 2 10.61 32.92 2.05
C ASN A 2 11.55 31.91 1.38
N ARG A 3 11.96 30.82 2.03
CA ARG A 3 12.51 29.65 1.34
C ARG A 3 11.42 28.73 0.74
N THR A 4 10.21 28.73 1.28
CA THR A 4 9.08 27.92 0.83
C THR A 4 8.57 28.30 -0.56
N LYS A 5 8.47 29.59 -0.88
CA LYS A 5 7.91 30.07 -2.15
C LYS A 5 8.72 29.71 -3.40
N TYR A 6 10.04 29.54 -3.30
CA TYR A 6 10.90 29.17 -4.42
C TYR A 6 10.96 27.64 -4.64
N SER A 7 10.93 26.86 -3.56
CA SER A 7 10.89 25.39 -3.66
C SER A 7 9.54 24.90 -4.23
N GLU A 8 8.44 25.54 -3.84
CA GLU A 8 7.11 25.22 -4.37
C GLU A 8 7.01 25.53 -5.87
N LYS A 9 7.55 26.65 -6.32
CA LYS A 9 7.53 27.04 -7.74
C LYS A 9 8.37 26.09 -8.61
N ASN A 10 9.55 25.69 -8.16
CA ASN A 10 10.37 24.70 -8.84
C ASN A 10 9.67 23.32 -8.87
N TYR A 11 9.06 22.92 -7.76
CA TYR A 11 8.33 21.67 -7.65
C TYR A 11 7.14 21.59 -8.64
N LEU A 12 6.38 22.69 -8.78
CA LEU A 12 5.28 22.77 -9.75
C LEU A 12 5.79 22.74 -11.20
N CYS A 13 6.94 23.37 -11.49
CA CYS A 13 7.57 23.31 -12.81
C CYS A 13 7.99 21.88 -13.21
N ASP A 14 8.49 21.10 -12.26
CA ASP A 14 8.89 19.70 -12.49
C ASP A 14 7.71 18.79 -12.90
N TYR A 15 6.49 19.18 -12.56
CA TYR A 15 5.27 18.43 -12.90
C TYR A 15 4.55 18.98 -14.14
N ASP A 16 5.00 20.11 -14.70
CA ASP A 16 4.36 20.79 -15.84
C ASP A 16 2.83 20.93 -15.71
N LEU A 17 2.36 21.33 -14.52
CA LEU A 17 0.95 21.53 -14.23
C LEU A 17 0.48 22.87 -14.80
N SER A 18 0.34 22.93 -16.12
CA SER A 18 -0.15 24.09 -16.88
C SER A 18 -1.68 24.17 -16.88
N LEU A 19 -2.22 25.34 -17.22
CA LEU A 19 -3.67 25.51 -17.43
C LEU A 19 -4.21 24.51 -18.48
N LYS A 20 -3.44 24.26 -19.55
CA LYS A 20 -3.79 23.32 -20.61
C LYS A 20 -3.97 21.90 -20.06
N PHE A 21 -3.11 21.45 -19.12
CA PHE A 21 -3.26 20.14 -18.45
C PHE A 21 -4.62 20.04 -17.73
N PHE A 22 -5.02 21.08 -16.99
CA PHE A 22 -6.29 21.07 -16.27
C PHE A 22 -7.51 21.20 -17.19
N GLU A 23 -7.38 21.93 -18.31
CA GLU A 23 -8.41 21.96 -19.36
C GLU A 23 -8.63 20.57 -19.97
N GLU A 24 -7.57 19.83 -20.25
CA GLU A 24 -7.65 18.45 -20.74
C GLU A 24 -8.19 17.46 -19.69
N LEU A 25 -7.95 17.70 -18.39
CA LEU A 25 -8.62 16.97 -17.31
C LEU A 25 -10.11 17.29 -17.20
N GLY A 26 -10.57 18.37 -17.84
CA GLY A 26 -11.94 18.86 -17.70
C GLY A 26 -12.26 19.35 -16.30
N ILE A 27 -11.24 19.86 -15.58
CA ILE A 27 -11.34 20.38 -14.21
C ILE A 27 -11.05 21.86 -14.23
N LYS A 28 -12.02 22.68 -13.79
CA LYS A 28 -11.80 24.12 -13.60
C LYS A 28 -11.10 24.34 -12.27
N VAL A 29 -9.82 24.70 -12.33
CA VAL A 29 -8.96 24.89 -11.16
C VAL A 29 -8.96 26.35 -10.74
N ASN A 30 -9.24 26.60 -9.46
CA ASN A 30 -9.17 27.93 -8.84
C ASN A 30 -7.81 28.15 -8.17
N ASP A 31 -7.26 27.11 -7.52
CA ASP A 31 -5.95 27.12 -6.87
C ASP A 31 -5.37 25.72 -6.76
N ILE A 32 -4.05 25.61 -6.54
CA ILE A 32 -3.35 24.34 -6.38
C ILE A 32 -2.26 24.48 -5.31
N VAL A 33 -2.25 23.55 -4.35
CA VAL A 33 -1.29 23.51 -3.26
C VAL A 33 -0.58 22.15 -3.22
N PRO A 34 0.75 22.12 -3.29
CA PRO A 34 1.50 20.88 -3.15
C PRO A 34 1.44 20.36 -1.71
N LEU A 35 1.15 19.06 -1.56
CA LEU A 35 1.12 18.35 -0.29
C LEU A 35 2.00 17.08 -0.40
N ARG A 36 3.24 17.12 0.07
CA ARG A 36 4.19 15.98 -0.03
C ARG A 36 4.29 15.48 -1.48
N LYS A 37 3.65 14.32 -1.78
CA LYS A 37 3.67 13.65 -3.10
C LYS A 37 2.40 13.86 -3.92
N VAL A 38 1.47 14.69 -3.47
CA VAL A 38 0.19 14.96 -4.11
C VAL A 38 -0.08 16.45 -4.18
N PHE A 39 -1.08 16.86 -4.96
CA PHE A 39 -1.55 18.24 -5.02
C PHE A 39 -2.99 18.30 -4.55
N LEU A 40 -3.28 19.25 -3.67
CA LEU A 40 -4.62 19.69 -3.36
C LEU A 40 -5.07 20.68 -4.43
N VAL A 41 -6.12 20.35 -5.16
CA VAL A 41 -6.67 21.14 -6.24
C VAL A 41 -8.02 21.69 -5.80
N TYR A 42 -8.13 23.02 -5.72
CA TYR A 42 -9.37 23.72 -5.40
C TYR A 42 -10.19 23.93 -6.68
N THR A 43 -11.44 23.46 -6.68
CA THR A 43 -12.35 23.56 -7.82
C THR A 43 -13.74 24.00 -7.41
N ASP A 44 -14.53 24.49 -8.35
CA ASP A 44 -15.94 24.87 -8.10
C ASP A 44 -16.81 23.64 -7.76
N GLU A 45 -16.38 22.44 -8.16
CA GLU A 45 -17.07 21.16 -7.90
C GLU A 45 -16.57 20.44 -6.65
N GLY A 46 -15.92 21.15 -5.74
CA GLY A 46 -15.28 20.61 -4.53
C GLY A 46 -13.79 20.30 -4.75
N ASN A 47 -13.07 20.21 -3.64
CA ASN A 47 -11.62 20.01 -3.66
C ASN A 47 -11.27 18.58 -4.09
N LYS A 48 -10.17 18.45 -4.82
CA LYS A 48 -9.66 17.18 -5.34
C LYS A 48 -8.21 16.96 -4.92
N ILE A 49 -7.78 15.72 -4.92
CA ILE A 49 -6.38 15.32 -4.83
C ILE A 49 -5.93 14.90 -6.22
N LEU A 50 -4.90 15.54 -6.72
CA LEU A 50 -4.18 15.14 -7.95
C LEU A 50 -2.88 14.44 -7.53
N LYS A 51 -2.65 13.25 -8.05
CA LYS A 51 -1.47 12.43 -7.76
C LYS A 51 -0.80 11.98 -9.04
N ARG A 52 0.51 12.23 -9.19
CA ARG A 52 1.33 11.56 -10.20
C ARG A 52 1.70 10.19 -9.69
N VAL A 53 1.57 9.18 -10.53
CA VAL A 53 1.94 7.80 -10.23
C VAL A 53 3.11 7.35 -11.10
N ASN A 54 3.95 6.46 -10.58
CA ASN A 54 5.17 5.98 -11.23
C ASN A 54 5.06 4.51 -11.70
N TYR A 55 3.84 4.03 -11.85
CA TYR A 55 3.54 2.70 -12.37
C TYR A 55 2.67 2.82 -13.64
N ASP A 56 2.58 1.74 -14.39
CA ASP A 56 1.92 1.70 -15.69
C ASP A 56 0.38 1.79 -15.59
N VAL A 57 -0.23 1.97 -16.75
CA VAL A 57 -1.70 2.07 -16.91
C VAL A 57 -2.42 0.81 -16.47
N ASP A 58 -1.84 -0.38 -16.71
CA ASP A 58 -2.45 -1.65 -16.31
C ASP A 58 -2.57 -1.71 -14.79
N ARG A 59 -1.55 -1.23 -14.08
CA ARG A 59 -1.56 -1.12 -12.61
C ARG A 59 -2.59 -0.09 -12.12
N VAL A 60 -2.70 1.07 -12.77
CA VAL A 60 -3.72 2.08 -12.42
C VAL A 60 -5.12 1.50 -12.55
N ASN A 61 -5.41 0.83 -13.67
CA ASN A 61 -6.70 0.21 -13.94
C ASN A 61 -7.02 -0.90 -12.94
N LEU A 62 -6.04 -1.76 -12.62
CA LEU A 62 -6.19 -2.81 -11.63
C LEU A 62 -6.57 -2.26 -10.25
N ILE A 63 -5.88 -1.19 -9.79
CA ILE A 63 -6.18 -0.53 -8.52
C ILE A 63 -7.59 0.06 -8.56
N SER A 64 -7.93 0.83 -9.62
CA SER A 64 -9.24 1.46 -9.77
C SER A 64 -10.37 0.44 -9.77
N ASP A 65 -10.29 -0.62 -10.58
CA ASP A 65 -11.31 -1.68 -10.64
C ASP A 65 -11.45 -2.42 -9.31
N SER A 66 -10.35 -2.62 -8.59
CA SER A 66 -10.36 -3.24 -7.26
C SER A 66 -11.07 -2.37 -6.23
N LEU A 67 -10.79 -1.07 -6.23
CA LEU A 67 -11.41 -0.10 -5.32
C LEU A 67 -12.88 0.09 -5.64
N ASP A 68 -13.26 0.18 -6.92
CA ASP A 68 -14.65 0.26 -7.36
C ASP A 68 -15.44 -1.00 -6.98
N TYR A 69 -14.81 -2.19 -7.01
CA TYR A 69 -15.42 -3.42 -6.52
C TYR A 69 -15.68 -3.38 -5.01
N VAL A 70 -14.67 -3.00 -4.23
CA VAL A 70 -14.76 -2.94 -2.76
C VAL A 70 -15.77 -1.88 -2.31
N LYS A 71 -15.79 -0.72 -3.00
CA LYS A 71 -16.67 0.42 -2.69
C LYS A 71 -18.16 0.05 -2.69
N LYS A 72 -18.57 -0.97 -3.43
CA LYS A 72 -19.97 -1.44 -3.49
C LYS A 72 -20.53 -1.92 -2.15
N SER A 73 -19.67 -2.37 -1.24
CA SER A 73 -20.05 -2.93 0.07
C SER A 73 -19.24 -2.39 1.25
N TYR A 74 -18.27 -1.54 0.99
CA TYR A 74 -17.48 -0.84 2.00
C TYR A 74 -17.08 0.54 1.48
N GLU A 75 -17.76 1.58 1.94
CA GLU A 75 -17.64 2.93 1.41
C GLU A 75 -16.40 3.71 1.85
N HIS A 76 -15.69 3.23 2.88
CA HIS A 76 -14.54 3.91 3.50
C HIS A 76 -13.20 3.67 2.78
N VAL A 77 -13.23 3.44 1.47
CA VAL A 77 -12.05 3.44 0.59
C VAL A 77 -12.16 4.56 -0.43
N ILE A 78 -11.01 5.15 -0.75
CA ILE A 78 -10.93 6.17 -1.80
C ILE A 78 -10.99 5.50 -3.18
N THR A 79 -11.65 6.14 -4.14
CA THR A 79 -11.69 5.69 -5.54
C THR A 79 -11.13 6.77 -6.46
N TYR A 80 -10.71 6.39 -7.65
CA TYR A 80 -10.22 7.31 -8.67
C TYR A 80 -11.39 7.93 -9.44
N LYS A 81 -11.31 9.23 -9.73
CA LYS A 81 -12.29 9.90 -10.57
C LYS A 81 -12.21 9.33 -11.99
N ARG A 82 -13.37 8.98 -12.57
CA ARG A 82 -13.45 8.65 -13.99
C ARG A 82 -13.71 9.91 -14.80
N PHE A 83 -12.99 10.04 -15.92
CA PHE A 83 -13.13 11.14 -16.86
C PHE A 83 -14.21 10.84 -17.90
N LYS A 84 -14.45 11.76 -18.84
CA LYS A 84 -15.50 11.62 -19.86
C LYS A 84 -15.31 10.45 -20.82
N ASP A 85 -14.07 10.00 -20.99
CA ASP A 85 -13.66 8.84 -21.77
C ASP A 85 -13.70 7.53 -20.96
N ASP A 86 -14.27 7.56 -19.76
CA ASP A 86 -14.35 6.46 -18.77
C ASP A 86 -12.97 5.99 -18.23
N LEU A 87 -11.89 6.67 -18.56
CA LEU A 87 -10.57 6.40 -17.99
C LEU A 87 -10.47 6.93 -16.56
N CYS A 88 -9.76 6.22 -15.70
CA CYS A 88 -9.51 6.63 -14.31
C CYS A 88 -8.16 7.36 -14.13
N TYR A 89 -7.50 7.70 -15.22
CA TYR A 89 -6.20 8.38 -15.28
C TYR A 89 -6.11 9.33 -16.46
N LYS A 90 -5.11 10.20 -16.43
CA LYS A 90 -4.72 11.03 -17.56
C LYS A 90 -3.22 10.92 -17.79
N GLU A 91 -2.83 10.70 -19.04
CA GLU A 91 -1.44 10.81 -19.45
C GLU A 91 -1.13 12.25 -19.87
N TRP A 92 -0.01 12.78 -19.37
CA TRP A 92 0.47 14.11 -19.70
C TRP A 92 2.00 14.13 -19.70
N ASN A 93 2.59 14.51 -20.83
CA ASN A 93 4.05 14.57 -21.02
C ASN A 93 4.77 13.27 -20.56
N GLY A 94 4.21 12.10 -20.90
CA GLY A 94 4.75 10.81 -20.52
C GLY A 94 4.63 10.46 -19.04
N GLN A 95 3.82 11.20 -18.27
CA GLN A 95 3.51 10.93 -16.88
C GLN A 95 2.03 10.59 -16.72
N ILE A 96 1.72 9.74 -15.76
CA ILE A 96 0.36 9.30 -15.44
C ILE A 96 -0.13 10.03 -14.20
N TYR A 97 -1.33 10.59 -14.28
CA TYR A 97 -2.00 11.30 -13.20
C TYR A 97 -3.35 10.69 -12.88
N ILE A 98 -3.67 10.59 -11.59
CA ILE A 98 -4.98 10.18 -11.09
C ILE A 98 -5.58 11.32 -10.27
N VAL A 99 -6.91 11.39 -10.25
CA VAL A 99 -7.67 12.37 -9.47
C VAL A 99 -8.59 11.63 -8.51
N MET A 100 -8.65 12.11 -7.29
CA MET A 100 -9.48 11.55 -6.21
C MET A 100 -10.23 12.68 -5.51
N ASP A 101 -11.36 12.35 -4.89
CA ASP A 101 -12.03 13.29 -3.99
C ASP A 101 -11.22 13.47 -2.70
N ILE A 102 -11.31 14.65 -2.10
CA ILE A 102 -10.70 14.85 -0.79
C ILE A 102 -11.55 14.17 0.28
N LEU A 103 -10.92 13.37 1.13
CA LEU A 103 -11.53 12.83 2.34
C LEU A 103 -11.13 13.70 3.53
N ASN A 104 -12.12 14.21 4.24
CA ASN A 104 -11.90 15.02 5.43
C ASN A 104 -11.59 14.11 6.63
N GLY A 105 -10.54 14.44 7.36
CA GLY A 105 -10.14 13.69 8.55
C GLY A 105 -8.72 14.07 8.96
N ARG A 106 -8.29 13.60 10.12
CA ARG A 106 -6.89 13.61 10.53
C ARG A 106 -6.29 12.22 10.39
N GLU A 107 -5.00 12.14 10.28
CA GLU A 107 -4.28 10.86 10.36
C GLU A 107 -4.60 10.16 11.70
N ALA A 108 -4.72 8.83 11.67
CA ALA A 108 -4.91 8.04 12.89
C ALA A 108 -3.64 8.05 13.77
N SER A 109 -3.80 7.75 15.05
CA SER A 109 -2.70 7.67 15.99
C SER A 109 -2.54 6.25 16.54
N PHE A 110 -1.43 5.57 16.19
CA PHE A 110 -1.11 4.25 16.72
C PHE A 110 -0.56 4.27 18.16
N SER A 111 -0.56 5.44 18.82
CA SER A 111 -0.42 5.55 20.27
C SER A 111 -1.77 5.42 21.00
N ASN A 112 -2.88 5.58 20.30
CA ASN A 112 -4.23 5.44 20.85
C ASN A 112 -4.77 4.03 20.57
N PRO A 113 -4.98 3.17 21.60
CA PRO A 113 -5.46 1.80 21.42
C PRO A 113 -6.86 1.73 20.80
N VAL A 114 -7.71 2.73 21.05
CA VAL A 114 -9.05 2.79 20.44
C VAL A 114 -8.96 3.01 18.92
N GLU A 115 -8.03 3.84 18.46
CA GLU A 115 -7.83 4.05 17.04
C GLU A 115 -7.15 2.85 16.37
N ILE A 116 -6.27 2.13 17.06
CA ILE A 116 -5.72 0.85 16.58
C ILE A 116 -6.85 -0.16 16.37
N ASP A 117 -7.75 -0.29 17.33
CA ASP A 117 -8.89 -1.21 17.28
C ASP A 117 -9.81 -0.88 16.09
N LEU A 118 -10.21 0.40 15.96
CA LEU A 118 -11.01 0.88 14.84
C LEU A 118 -10.33 0.67 13.48
N CYS A 119 -9.02 0.90 13.36
CA CYS A 119 -8.28 0.64 12.14
C CYS A 119 -8.29 -0.86 11.80
N ALA A 120 -8.09 -1.73 12.79
CA ALA A 120 -8.12 -3.19 12.62
C ALA A 120 -9.50 -3.69 12.16
N GLU A 121 -10.59 -3.18 12.75
CA GLU A 121 -11.96 -3.46 12.31
C GLU A 121 -12.17 -3.04 10.85
N ASN A 122 -11.72 -1.85 10.46
CA ASN A 122 -11.88 -1.34 9.10
C ASN A 122 -11.07 -2.13 8.07
N ILE A 123 -9.86 -2.61 8.41
CA ILE A 123 -9.13 -3.57 7.59
C ILE A 123 -9.94 -4.85 7.39
N ALA A 124 -10.55 -5.37 8.44
CA ALA A 124 -11.36 -6.59 8.35
C ALA A 124 -12.63 -6.39 7.49
N LEU A 125 -13.28 -5.23 7.57
CA LEU A 125 -14.42 -4.85 6.73
C LEU A 125 -14.01 -4.73 5.25
N MET A 126 -12.87 -4.08 4.94
CA MET A 126 -12.31 -3.99 3.61
C MET A 126 -12.01 -5.41 3.04
N HIS A 127 -11.37 -6.26 3.83
CA HIS A 127 -11.12 -7.66 3.44
C HIS A 127 -12.43 -8.43 3.18
N LYS A 128 -13.46 -8.21 4.00
CA LYS A 128 -14.78 -8.82 3.80
C LYS A 128 -15.43 -8.35 2.50
N ALA A 129 -15.34 -7.06 2.20
CA ALA A 129 -15.87 -6.46 0.98
C ALA A 129 -15.14 -6.92 -0.28
N SER A 130 -13.86 -7.26 -0.18
CA SER A 130 -13.05 -7.75 -1.30
C SER A 130 -13.20 -9.26 -1.58
N LYS A 131 -14.14 -9.95 -0.90
CA LYS A 131 -14.43 -11.36 -1.19
C LYS A 131 -14.89 -11.53 -2.64
N GLY A 132 -14.24 -12.43 -3.40
CA GLY A 132 -14.55 -12.67 -4.82
C GLY A 132 -13.86 -11.71 -5.80
N LEU A 133 -13.09 -10.73 -5.30
CA LEU A 133 -12.38 -9.77 -6.15
C LEU A 133 -11.45 -10.44 -7.17
N ARG A 134 -10.68 -11.46 -6.76
CA ARG A 134 -9.78 -12.19 -7.65
C ARG A 134 -10.52 -12.80 -8.83
N GLU A 135 -11.70 -13.41 -8.59
CA GLU A 135 -12.53 -14.00 -9.63
C GLU A 135 -13.12 -12.94 -10.57
N TYR A 136 -13.48 -11.77 -10.02
CA TYR A 136 -13.96 -10.64 -10.81
C TYR A 136 -12.89 -10.07 -11.75
N LEU A 137 -11.62 -10.08 -11.33
CA LEU A 137 -10.50 -9.50 -12.08
C LEU A 137 -9.80 -10.47 -13.04
N LYS A 138 -9.95 -11.79 -12.85
CA LYS A 138 -9.19 -12.81 -13.61
C LYS A 138 -9.36 -12.75 -15.12
N ASP A 139 -10.52 -12.30 -15.61
CA ASP A 139 -10.82 -12.20 -17.04
C ASP A 139 -10.37 -10.84 -17.62
N LYS A 140 -10.03 -9.87 -16.76
CA LYS A 140 -9.61 -8.53 -17.16
C LYS A 140 -8.09 -8.36 -17.15
N TYR A 141 -7.40 -9.05 -16.26
CA TYR A 141 -5.98 -8.83 -15.98
C TYR A 141 -5.17 -10.14 -16.11
N LYS A 142 -3.92 -10.00 -16.57
CA LYS A 142 -3.00 -11.12 -16.65
C LYS A 142 -2.78 -11.75 -15.27
N LYS A 143 -2.55 -13.06 -15.27
CA LYS A 143 -2.32 -13.83 -14.05
C LYS A 143 -1.17 -13.27 -13.19
N ASP A 144 -0.12 -12.79 -13.81
CA ASP A 144 1.07 -12.26 -13.13
C ASP A 144 0.77 -11.04 -12.25
N PHE A 145 -0.26 -10.24 -12.60
CA PHE A 145 -0.73 -9.15 -11.76
C PHE A 145 -1.55 -9.61 -10.54
N LEU A 146 -2.17 -10.78 -10.62
CA LEU A 146 -3.10 -11.28 -9.61
C LEU A 146 -2.49 -12.32 -8.67
N ASP A 147 -1.36 -12.90 -9.06
CA ASP A 147 -0.77 -14.07 -8.39
C ASP A 147 0.64 -13.84 -7.82
N ILE A 148 1.05 -12.58 -7.60
CA ILE A 148 2.32 -12.27 -6.92
C ILE A 148 2.30 -12.96 -5.54
N SER A 149 3.20 -13.91 -5.35
CA SER A 149 3.28 -14.68 -4.11
C SER A 149 4.33 -14.13 -3.16
N LEU A 150 4.20 -14.45 -1.86
CA LEU A 150 5.25 -14.16 -0.89
C LEU A 150 6.57 -14.88 -1.28
N LYS A 151 6.49 -16.08 -1.87
CA LYS A 151 7.67 -16.83 -2.34
C LYS A 151 8.43 -16.06 -3.42
N ASP A 152 7.69 -15.44 -4.37
CA ASP A 152 8.29 -14.62 -5.43
C ASP A 152 8.96 -13.38 -4.84
N LYS A 153 8.29 -12.68 -3.92
CA LYS A 153 8.85 -11.51 -3.21
C LYS A 153 10.13 -11.84 -2.43
N ILE A 154 10.13 -12.98 -1.73
CA ILE A 154 11.31 -13.43 -0.97
C ILE A 154 12.46 -13.80 -1.91
N LYS A 155 12.15 -14.47 -3.03
CA LYS A 155 13.16 -14.78 -4.04
C LYS A 155 13.75 -13.50 -4.64
N GLU A 156 12.92 -12.55 -5.04
CA GLU A 156 13.36 -11.25 -5.56
C GLU A 156 14.26 -10.52 -4.55
N ALA A 157 13.85 -10.44 -3.28
CA ALA A 157 14.67 -9.84 -2.22
C ALA A 157 16.01 -10.55 -2.04
N TYR A 158 16.05 -11.88 -2.16
CA TYR A 158 17.30 -12.65 -2.13
C TYR A 158 18.21 -12.29 -3.31
N ASP A 159 17.66 -12.29 -4.51
CA ASP A 159 18.39 -12.00 -5.74
C ASP A 159 18.91 -10.54 -5.72
N ASP A 160 18.12 -9.58 -5.24
CA ASP A 160 18.53 -8.18 -5.04
C ASP A 160 19.70 -8.05 -4.07
N LEU A 161 19.66 -8.74 -2.92
CA LEU A 161 20.78 -8.71 -1.97
C LEU A 161 22.06 -9.31 -2.56
N ILE A 162 21.97 -10.39 -3.33
CA ILE A 162 23.12 -10.96 -4.05
C ILE A 162 23.68 -9.95 -5.05
N TRP A 163 22.80 -9.30 -5.82
CA TRP A 163 23.21 -8.27 -6.79
C TRP A 163 23.86 -7.08 -6.08
N MET A 164 23.24 -6.55 -5.00
CA MET A 164 23.80 -5.45 -4.21
C MET A 164 25.17 -5.81 -3.64
N LYS A 165 25.35 -7.04 -3.12
CA LYS A 165 26.63 -7.54 -2.63
C LYS A 165 27.68 -7.52 -3.72
N SER A 166 27.37 -8.07 -4.89
CA SER A 166 28.28 -8.09 -6.03
C SER A 166 28.67 -6.67 -6.49
N LEU A 167 27.71 -5.73 -6.47
CA LEU A 167 27.95 -4.34 -6.82
C LEU A 167 28.90 -3.66 -5.83
N VAL A 168 28.67 -3.80 -4.53
CA VAL A 168 29.52 -3.21 -3.48
C VAL A 168 30.92 -3.82 -3.50
N ASP A 169 31.06 -5.08 -3.87
CA ASP A 169 32.39 -5.73 -3.99
C ASP A 169 33.24 -5.09 -5.10
N THR A 170 32.65 -4.50 -6.14
CA THR A 170 33.37 -3.77 -7.19
C THR A 170 33.91 -2.41 -6.74
N TYR A 171 33.42 -1.87 -5.62
CA TYR A 171 33.79 -0.53 -5.16
C TYR A 171 35.26 -0.50 -4.69
N LYS A 172 36.05 0.35 -5.31
CA LYS A 172 37.44 0.58 -4.93
C LYS A 172 37.57 1.20 -3.54
N TYR A 173 36.64 2.06 -3.18
CA TYR A 173 36.54 2.70 -1.87
C TYR A 173 35.18 2.40 -1.27
N LYS A 174 35.17 1.76 -0.10
CA LYS A 174 33.96 1.44 0.66
C LYS A 174 33.82 2.43 1.80
N ASN A 175 32.67 3.13 1.85
CA ASN A 175 32.30 3.97 2.98
C ASN A 175 31.86 3.11 4.19
N GLU A 176 31.49 3.72 5.31
CA GLU A 176 31.10 2.99 6.52
C GLU A 176 29.82 2.16 6.33
N PHE A 177 28.87 2.63 5.53
CA PHE A 177 27.67 1.87 5.18
C PHE A 177 28.01 0.64 4.35
N ASP A 178 28.86 0.78 3.32
CA ASP A 178 29.28 -0.35 2.48
C ASP A 178 29.96 -1.44 3.30
N LYS A 179 30.85 -1.06 4.24
CA LYS A 179 31.51 -2.00 5.15
C LYS A 179 30.50 -2.71 6.05
N LEU A 180 29.56 -1.96 6.64
CA LEU A 180 28.50 -2.52 7.49
C LEU A 180 27.64 -3.50 6.69
N PHE A 181 27.25 -3.14 5.45
CA PHE A 181 26.48 -3.98 4.55
C PHE A 181 27.22 -5.31 4.27
N VAL A 182 28.46 -5.26 3.79
CA VAL A 182 29.25 -6.45 3.46
C VAL A 182 29.43 -7.37 4.67
N ASN A 183 29.63 -6.80 5.86
CA ASN A 183 29.79 -7.58 7.09
C ASN A 183 28.52 -8.30 7.55
N ASN A 184 27.35 -7.87 7.10
CA ASN A 184 26.07 -8.41 7.57
C ASN A 184 25.25 -9.11 6.49
N VAL A 185 25.47 -8.84 5.20
CA VAL A 185 24.63 -9.34 4.11
C VAL A 185 24.49 -10.85 4.08
N ASP A 186 25.58 -11.61 4.36
CA ASP A 186 25.54 -13.08 4.37
C ASP A 186 24.66 -13.64 5.48
N LYS A 187 24.57 -12.95 6.62
CA LYS A 187 23.63 -13.31 7.69
C LYS A 187 22.19 -13.21 7.18
N TYR A 188 21.82 -12.08 6.55
CA TYR A 188 20.46 -11.89 6.02
C TYR A 188 20.14 -12.84 4.86
N LEU A 189 21.09 -13.13 3.98
CA LEU A 189 20.93 -14.14 2.93
C LEU A 189 20.62 -15.54 3.50
N ASN A 190 21.27 -15.92 4.61
CA ASN A 190 20.98 -17.18 5.29
C ASN A 190 19.62 -17.18 5.96
N GLU A 191 19.24 -16.08 6.63
CA GLU A 191 17.91 -15.92 7.21
C GLU A 191 16.80 -16.03 6.14
N ILE A 192 16.97 -15.41 4.96
CA ILE A 192 16.03 -15.53 3.84
C ILE A 192 15.90 -16.98 3.37
N LYS A 193 17.01 -17.73 3.25
CA LYS A 193 16.96 -19.16 2.90
C LYS A 193 16.18 -20.00 3.92
N GLU A 194 16.36 -19.72 5.20
CA GLU A 194 15.59 -20.39 6.24
C GLU A 194 14.09 -20.12 6.09
N VAL A 195 13.72 -18.86 5.84
CA VAL A 195 12.32 -18.46 5.61
C VAL A 195 11.76 -19.14 4.35
N GLN A 196 12.51 -19.22 3.25
CA GLN A 196 12.10 -19.95 2.05
C GLN A 196 11.77 -21.41 2.36
N ASN A 197 12.66 -22.10 3.08
CA ASN A 197 12.45 -23.50 3.50
C ASN A 197 11.22 -23.65 4.43
N ASP A 198 11.03 -22.72 5.36
CA ASP A 198 9.90 -22.74 6.28
C ASP A 198 8.57 -22.55 5.52
N ILE A 199 8.52 -21.65 4.55
CA ILE A 199 7.31 -21.41 3.73
C ILE A 199 7.00 -22.63 2.84
N GLU A 200 7.99 -23.26 2.24
CA GLU A 200 7.80 -24.47 1.44
C GLU A 200 7.19 -25.62 2.25
N LYS A 201 7.59 -25.77 3.52
CA LYS A 201 7.06 -26.77 4.44
C LYS A 201 5.71 -26.40 5.07
N SER A 202 5.29 -25.16 4.88
CA SER A 202 4.05 -24.63 5.48
C SER A 202 2.80 -24.98 4.67
N SER A 203 1.64 -24.58 5.19
CA SER A 203 0.36 -24.65 4.44
C SER A 203 0.13 -23.46 3.51
N TYR A 204 1.15 -22.66 3.20
CA TYR A 204 1.04 -21.41 2.43
C TYR A 204 0.34 -21.62 1.07
N ASP A 205 0.80 -22.60 0.27
CA ASP A 205 0.22 -22.86 -1.06
C ASP A 205 -1.25 -23.29 -0.97
N ASN A 206 -1.60 -24.12 0.01
CA ASN A 206 -2.98 -24.52 0.26
C ASN A 206 -3.87 -23.33 0.66
N LEU A 207 -3.33 -22.39 1.45
CA LEU A 207 -4.04 -21.17 1.82
C LEU A 207 -4.27 -20.24 0.62
N ARG A 208 -3.34 -20.19 -0.33
CA ARG A 208 -3.50 -19.40 -1.57
C ARG A 208 -4.56 -19.97 -2.52
N GLN A 209 -4.88 -21.24 -2.42
CA GLN A 209 -5.96 -21.88 -3.19
C GLN A 209 -7.34 -21.73 -2.52
N ASP A 210 -7.37 -21.40 -1.22
CA ASP A 210 -8.61 -21.17 -0.47
C ASP A 210 -9.15 -19.74 -0.73
N GLY A 211 -10.20 -19.65 -1.54
CA GLY A 211 -10.85 -18.36 -1.88
C GLY A 211 -11.34 -17.55 -0.67
N ASP A 212 -11.46 -18.18 0.51
CA ASP A 212 -11.78 -17.46 1.76
C ASP A 212 -10.57 -16.76 2.39
N THR A 213 -9.35 -17.00 1.91
CA THR A 213 -8.13 -16.40 2.44
C THR A 213 -7.61 -15.25 1.59
N ILE A 214 -7.84 -15.30 0.28
CA ILE A 214 -7.38 -14.30 -0.68
C ILE A 214 -8.29 -13.08 -0.64
N ARG A 215 -7.69 -11.89 -0.47
CA ARG A 215 -8.37 -10.60 -0.38
C ARG A 215 -7.54 -9.50 -1.03
N LEU A 216 -8.14 -8.33 -1.22
CA LEU A 216 -7.40 -7.12 -1.45
C LEU A 216 -6.56 -6.82 -0.21
N CYS A 217 -5.25 -6.80 -0.35
CA CYS A 217 -4.29 -6.40 0.68
C CYS A 217 -3.72 -5.03 0.33
N HIS A 218 -3.70 -4.13 1.30
CA HIS A 218 -3.19 -2.77 1.14
C HIS A 218 -1.66 -2.70 1.07
N ASN A 219 -0.99 -3.54 1.88
CA ASN A 219 0.47 -3.68 2.04
C ASN A 219 1.23 -2.45 2.58
N ASP A 220 0.58 -1.34 2.86
CA ASP A 220 1.18 -0.19 3.56
C ASP A 220 0.21 0.42 4.58
N LEU A 221 -0.19 -0.37 5.57
CA LEU A 221 -1.15 0.02 6.61
C LEU A 221 -0.50 0.85 7.72
N ALA A 222 0.16 1.95 7.33
CA ALA A 222 0.73 2.94 8.25
C ALA A 222 -0.34 3.93 8.74
N TYR A 223 -0.11 4.56 9.89
CA TYR A 223 -1.07 5.47 10.52
C TYR A 223 -1.56 6.60 9.61
N HIS A 224 -0.70 7.11 8.73
CA HIS A 224 -1.02 8.20 7.81
C HIS A 224 -1.91 7.77 6.63
N ASN A 225 -2.11 6.46 6.43
CA ASN A 225 -3.02 5.89 5.44
C ASN A 225 -4.42 5.61 6.01
N PHE A 226 -4.66 5.98 7.27
CA PHE A 226 -5.98 5.97 7.91
C PHE A 226 -6.40 7.39 8.28
N LEU A 227 -7.49 7.86 7.67
CA LEU A 227 -8.09 9.15 8.01
C LEU A 227 -9.28 8.95 8.95
N THR A 228 -9.18 9.51 10.16
CA THR A 228 -10.24 9.40 11.17
C THR A 228 -11.03 10.69 11.28
N LYS A 229 -12.36 10.57 11.34
CA LYS A 229 -13.30 11.65 11.62
C LYS A 229 -14.54 11.08 12.30
N ASN A 230 -14.89 11.57 13.49
CA ASN A 230 -16.08 11.13 14.25
C ASN A 230 -16.15 9.60 14.45
N ASN A 231 -15.02 8.95 14.74
CA ASN A 231 -14.84 7.50 14.85
C ASN A 231 -15.06 6.70 13.55
N GLU A 232 -15.23 7.37 12.43
CA GLU A 232 -15.19 6.72 11.12
C GLU A 232 -13.73 6.69 10.62
N ILE A 233 -13.32 5.59 10.02
CA ILE A 233 -11.99 5.38 9.46
C ILE A 233 -12.10 5.21 7.96
N ASN A 234 -11.41 6.05 7.20
CA ASN A 234 -11.20 5.87 5.76
C ASN A 234 -9.78 5.41 5.48
N ILE A 235 -9.64 4.46 4.55
CA ILE A 235 -8.35 3.92 4.11
C ILE A 235 -7.99 4.57 2.78
N ILE A 236 -6.75 5.10 2.68
CA ILE A 236 -6.23 5.81 1.51
C ILE A 236 -4.89 5.23 1.07
N ASP A 237 -4.44 5.60 -0.14
CA ASP A 237 -3.12 5.26 -0.71
C ASP A 237 -2.90 3.76 -0.97
N PHE A 238 -3.63 3.23 -1.95
CA PHE A 238 -3.59 1.84 -2.38
C PHE A 238 -2.49 1.51 -3.42
N ASP A 239 -1.45 2.33 -3.54
CA ASP A 239 -0.39 2.13 -4.53
C ASP A 239 0.29 0.75 -4.45
N PHE A 240 0.43 0.23 -3.24
CA PHE A 240 1.06 -1.06 -2.96
C PHE A 240 0.09 -2.24 -2.86
N MET A 241 -1.20 -2.03 -3.15
CA MET A 241 -2.21 -3.08 -3.02
C MET A 241 -1.85 -4.32 -3.85
N THR A 242 -2.19 -5.47 -3.33
CA THR A 242 -2.13 -6.76 -4.03
C THR A 242 -3.37 -7.59 -3.74
N ILE A 243 -3.54 -8.67 -4.49
CA ILE A 243 -4.55 -9.69 -4.18
C ILE A 243 -3.82 -10.90 -3.62
N ASP A 244 -3.82 -11.01 -2.29
CA ASP A 244 -3.00 -11.99 -1.57
C ASP A 244 -3.72 -12.48 -0.30
N LEU A 245 -3.01 -13.28 0.48
CA LEU A 245 -3.48 -13.75 1.78
C LEU A 245 -3.72 -12.56 2.72
N ARG A 246 -4.96 -12.36 3.15
CA ARG A 246 -5.33 -11.28 4.08
C ARG A 246 -4.49 -11.23 5.37
N VAL A 247 -3.91 -12.35 5.75
CA VAL A 247 -3.04 -12.43 6.93
C VAL A 247 -1.75 -11.62 6.75
N MET A 248 -1.28 -11.43 5.51
CA MET A 248 -0.11 -10.61 5.21
C MET A 248 -0.37 -9.13 5.54
N ASP A 249 -1.54 -8.66 5.20
CA ASP A 249 -1.97 -7.29 5.47
C ASP A 249 -2.12 -7.02 6.97
N ILE A 250 -2.72 -7.97 7.69
CA ILE A 250 -2.83 -7.91 9.15
C ILE A 250 -1.43 -7.84 9.79
N TRP A 251 -0.49 -8.64 9.27
CA TRP A 251 0.88 -8.63 9.78
C TRP A 251 1.57 -7.28 9.50
N ASN A 252 1.41 -6.75 8.29
CA ASN A 252 1.90 -5.41 7.94
C ASN A 252 1.38 -4.36 8.93
N PHE A 253 0.07 -4.37 9.23
CA PHE A 253 -0.54 -3.48 10.20
C PHE A 253 0.04 -3.63 11.61
N ILE A 254 0.14 -4.87 12.11
CA ILE A 254 0.75 -5.15 13.42
C ILE A 254 2.16 -4.57 13.49
N LEU A 255 3.01 -4.85 12.49
CA LEU A 255 4.38 -4.32 12.47
C LEU A 255 4.41 -2.78 12.50
N LYS A 256 3.54 -2.10 11.77
CA LYS A 256 3.44 -0.63 11.78
C LYS A 256 3.03 -0.10 13.16
N CYS A 257 2.21 -0.83 13.92
CA CYS A 257 1.78 -0.45 15.26
C CYS A 257 2.88 -0.66 16.32
N ILE A 258 3.67 -1.75 16.21
CA ILE A 258 4.57 -2.17 17.30
C ILE A 258 6.04 -1.78 17.10
N LYS A 259 6.53 -1.55 15.86
CA LYS A 259 7.95 -1.33 15.57
C LYS A 259 8.57 -0.15 16.33
N ASN A 260 7.79 0.90 16.61
CA ASN A 260 8.24 2.09 17.36
C ASN A 260 7.82 2.04 18.85
N ALA A 261 7.28 0.91 19.30
CA ALA A 261 6.76 0.70 20.65
C ALA A 261 7.43 -0.51 21.33
N ALA A 262 8.72 -0.71 21.09
CA ALA A 262 9.51 -1.82 21.66
C ALA A 262 8.85 -3.21 21.47
N PHE A 263 8.14 -3.40 20.35
CA PHE A 263 7.40 -4.64 20.04
C PHE A 263 6.33 -4.98 21.11
N ASP A 264 5.56 -3.99 21.52
CA ASP A 264 4.49 -4.07 22.51
C ASP A 264 3.45 -5.16 22.17
N VAL A 265 3.38 -6.20 23.01
CA VAL A 265 2.49 -7.36 22.83
C VAL A 265 1.03 -6.99 23.04
N ASP A 266 0.72 -6.01 23.91
CA ASP A 266 -0.65 -5.57 24.16
C ASP A 266 -1.22 -4.85 22.92
N LYS A 267 -0.41 -4.03 22.26
CA LYS A 267 -0.78 -3.45 20.96
C LYS A 267 -1.01 -4.51 19.88
N MET A 268 -0.16 -5.54 19.82
CA MET A 268 -0.38 -6.65 18.90
C MET A 268 -1.71 -7.35 19.18
N SER A 269 -2.02 -7.58 20.46
CA SER A 269 -3.31 -8.17 20.87
C SER A 269 -4.49 -7.28 20.48
N THR A 270 -4.39 -5.96 20.65
CA THR A 270 -5.41 -5.00 20.23
C THR A 270 -5.65 -5.08 18.72
N CYS A 271 -4.59 -5.11 17.89
CA CYS A 271 -4.72 -5.27 16.44
C CYS A 271 -5.47 -6.56 16.05
N ILE A 272 -5.13 -7.68 16.69
CA ILE A 272 -5.75 -8.99 16.41
C ILE A 272 -7.21 -9.00 16.84
N ASN A 273 -7.51 -8.51 18.04
CA ASN A 273 -8.86 -8.50 18.60
C ASN A 273 -9.80 -7.61 17.79
N GLY A 274 -9.39 -6.38 17.45
CA GLY A 274 -10.16 -5.49 16.61
C GLY A 274 -10.46 -6.11 15.23
N TYR A 275 -9.49 -6.77 14.62
CA TYR A 275 -9.75 -7.50 13.39
C TYR A 275 -10.74 -8.66 13.57
N GLU A 276 -10.60 -9.44 14.65
CA GLU A 276 -11.45 -10.61 14.92
C GLU A 276 -12.87 -10.24 15.37
N ASN A 277 -13.14 -9.00 15.79
CA ASN A 277 -14.50 -8.48 15.99
C ASN A 277 -15.35 -8.59 14.71
N VAL A 278 -14.71 -8.48 13.54
CA VAL A 278 -15.38 -8.51 12.23
C VAL A 278 -15.13 -9.82 11.48
N SER A 279 -13.92 -10.38 11.57
CA SER A 279 -13.51 -11.51 10.72
C SER A 279 -12.50 -12.44 11.41
N ILE A 280 -13.01 -13.57 11.93
CA ILE A 280 -12.21 -14.54 12.68
C ILE A 280 -11.04 -15.10 11.85
N LEU A 281 -9.86 -15.17 12.49
CA LEU A 281 -8.67 -15.80 11.98
C LEU A 281 -8.58 -17.25 12.47
N LYS A 282 -8.84 -18.22 11.59
CA LYS A 282 -8.67 -19.64 11.93
C LYS A 282 -7.23 -19.94 12.39
N LYS A 283 -7.04 -20.85 13.34
CA LYS A 283 -5.74 -21.19 13.97
C LYS A 283 -4.61 -21.46 12.96
N ARG A 284 -4.90 -22.10 11.81
CA ARG A 284 -3.93 -22.30 10.73
C ARG A 284 -3.45 -20.99 10.10
N ARG A 285 -4.31 -19.98 9.99
CA ARG A 285 -4.00 -18.65 9.45
C ARG A 285 -3.11 -17.85 10.41
N LYS A 286 -3.34 -17.98 11.73
CA LYS A 286 -2.49 -17.36 12.77
C LYS A 286 -1.05 -17.91 12.74
N ARG A 287 -0.86 -19.18 12.42
CA ARG A 287 0.49 -19.77 12.28
C ARG A 287 1.27 -19.20 11.09
N THR A 288 0.60 -18.80 10.02
CA THR A 288 1.26 -18.19 8.86
C THR A 288 1.83 -16.80 9.21
N LEU A 289 1.24 -16.06 10.16
CA LEU A 289 1.81 -14.82 10.70
C LEU A 289 3.23 -15.01 11.26
N VAL A 290 3.52 -16.16 11.86
CA VAL A 290 4.84 -16.45 12.45
C VAL A 290 5.92 -16.55 11.37
N TYR A 291 5.60 -17.08 10.18
CA TYR A 291 6.58 -17.17 9.08
C TYR A 291 6.88 -15.83 8.47
N THR A 292 5.88 -14.93 8.40
CA THR A 292 6.09 -13.56 7.88
C THR A 292 6.91 -12.68 8.82
N TYR A 293 6.97 -13.02 10.13
CA TYR A 293 7.81 -12.34 11.11
C TYR A 293 9.32 -12.51 10.82
N LYS A 294 9.71 -13.63 10.22
CA LYS A 294 11.11 -13.95 9.92
C LYS A 294 11.62 -13.31 8.61
N VAL A 295 10.75 -12.66 7.84
CA VAL A 295 11.16 -11.94 6.63
C VAL A 295 11.73 -10.60 7.06
N PRO A 296 13.01 -10.31 6.81
CA PRO A 296 13.66 -9.05 7.17
C PRO A 296 13.11 -7.85 6.43
#